data_32e0e329ffd1470d3d2256c22cb28e95
#
_entry.id   32e0e329ffd1470d3d2256c22cb28e95
#
_cell.length_a   1.000
_cell.length_b   1.000
_cell.length_c   1.000
_cell.angle_alpha   90.00
_cell.angle_beta   90.00
_cell.angle_gamma   90.00
#
_symmetry.space_group_name_H-M   'P 1'
#
loop_
_entity.id
_entity.type
_entity.pdbx_description
1 polymer ?
#
loop_
_entity_poly.entity_id
_entity_poly.type
_entity_poly.pdbx_seq_one_letter_code
_entity_poly.pdbx_strand_id
1 'polypeptide(L)'
;MKYKNALIHSLLVGLIAAFVILVSGWLAVKAWVVFFGWANYFLHACNMKKSFKMLLAFFVGIFIALIGTYAITYLNTIASENYELYVTAFIVFWIATILIFLEIIEDWGEFVPATFLGTVLFFASGVSLKSIIPELFIPLLIGIFAGFTTLFSRDKLTIYLNK
;
A
#
# COMPACT_ATOMS: atom_id res chain seq x y z
N MET A 1 29.88 13.02 16.29
CA MET A 1 28.69 13.77 15.86
C MET A 1 27.77 12.99 14.96
N LYS A 2 28.22 12.37 13.85
CA LYS A 2 27.39 11.64 12.88
C LYS A 2 26.51 10.53 13.50
N TYR A 3 27.07 9.66 14.36
CA TYR A 3 26.35 8.57 15.01
C TYR A 3 25.29 9.03 16.01
N LYS A 4 25.56 10.09 16.79
CA LYS A 4 24.62 10.65 17.74
C LYS A 4 23.37 11.19 17.02
N ASN A 5 23.56 11.95 15.94
CA ASN A 5 22.44 12.49 15.16
C ASN A 5 21.64 11.37 14.50
N ALA A 6 22.30 10.33 13.96
CA ALA A 6 21.62 9.16 13.41
C ALA A 6 20.75 8.45 14.46
N LEU A 7 21.28 8.26 15.67
CA LEU A 7 20.53 7.64 16.76
C LEU A 7 19.29 8.46 17.15
N ILE A 8 19.43 9.78 17.28
CA ILE A 8 18.32 10.66 17.64
C ILE A 8 17.22 10.60 16.55
N HIS A 9 17.59 10.62 15.26
CA HIS A 9 16.64 10.47 14.17
C HIS A 9 15.95 9.10 14.19
N SER A 10 16.69 8.04 14.49
CA SER A 10 16.14 6.68 14.57
C SER A 10 15.14 6.55 15.73
N LEU A 11 15.47 7.12 16.89
CA LEU A 11 14.55 7.14 18.04
C LEU A 11 13.28 7.92 17.75
N LEU A 12 13.37 9.07 17.06
CA LEU A 12 12.21 9.84 16.63
C LEU A 12 11.27 8.98 15.75
N VAL A 13 11.83 8.30 14.75
CA VAL A 13 11.05 7.43 13.86
C VAL A 13 10.44 6.26 14.65
N GLY A 14 11.18 5.67 15.58
CA GLY A 14 10.69 4.63 16.48
C GLY A 14 9.49 5.08 17.34
N LEU A 15 9.55 6.31 17.88
CA LEU A 15 8.44 6.90 18.64
C LEU A 15 7.19 7.10 17.74
N ILE A 16 7.38 7.60 16.51
CA ILE A 16 6.28 7.74 15.56
C ILE A 16 5.68 6.37 15.24
N ALA A 17 6.52 5.34 15.03
CA ALA A 17 6.05 3.98 14.78
C ALA A 17 5.23 3.41 15.95
N ALA A 18 5.70 3.61 17.18
CA ALA A 18 4.94 3.20 18.38
C ALA A 18 3.58 3.92 18.47
N PHE A 19 3.57 5.22 18.18
CA PHE A 19 2.33 6.00 18.14
C PHE A 19 1.37 5.51 17.06
N VAL A 20 1.88 5.16 15.87
CA VAL A 20 1.08 4.57 14.78
C VAL A 20 0.42 3.28 15.23
N ILE A 21 1.11 2.41 15.96
CA ILE A 21 0.52 1.17 16.51
C ILE A 21 -0.63 1.49 17.47
N LEU A 22 -0.44 2.45 18.38
CA LEU A 22 -1.49 2.84 19.34
C LEU A 22 -2.72 3.41 18.61
N VAL A 23 -2.52 4.31 17.66
CA VAL A 23 -3.61 4.90 16.86
C VAL A 23 -4.33 3.82 16.06
N SER A 24 -3.59 2.90 15.46
CA SER A 24 -4.18 1.78 14.71
C SER A 24 -5.05 0.90 15.59
N GLY A 25 -4.63 0.65 16.83
CA GLY A 25 -5.42 -0.10 17.81
C GLY A 25 -6.68 0.65 18.22
N TRP A 26 -6.59 1.95 18.49
CA TRP A 26 -7.76 2.78 18.85
C TRP A 26 -8.79 2.90 17.74
N LEU A 27 -8.32 2.98 16.49
CA LEU A 27 -9.18 3.06 15.30
C LEU A 27 -9.63 1.69 14.80
N ALA A 28 -9.19 0.60 15.44
CA ALA A 28 -9.42 -0.79 15.01
C ALA A 28 -9.06 -1.04 13.54
N VAL A 29 -7.99 -0.40 13.05
CA VAL A 29 -7.49 -0.57 11.68
C VAL A 29 -6.27 -1.49 11.66
N LYS A 30 -6.02 -2.14 10.52
CA LYS A 30 -4.89 -3.06 10.33
C LYS A 30 -3.57 -2.27 10.30
N ALA A 31 -2.80 -2.29 11.39
CA ALA A 31 -1.54 -1.55 11.53
C ALA A 31 -0.54 -1.84 10.39
N TRP A 32 -0.44 -3.10 9.92
CA TRP A 32 0.46 -3.45 8.82
C TRP A 32 0.11 -2.73 7.51
N VAL A 33 -1.18 -2.44 7.26
CA VAL A 33 -1.62 -1.64 6.11
C VAL A 33 -1.19 -0.18 6.27
N VAL A 34 -1.24 0.35 7.51
CA VAL A 34 -0.73 1.69 7.82
C VAL A 34 0.76 1.78 7.53
N PHE A 35 1.55 0.79 7.98
CA PHE A 35 2.99 0.74 7.67
C PHE A 35 3.26 0.59 6.17
N PHE A 36 2.41 -0.11 5.46
CA PHE A 36 2.50 -0.23 4.02
C PHE A 36 2.32 1.14 3.32
N GLY A 37 1.31 1.91 3.72
CA GLY A 37 1.12 3.28 3.26
C GLY A 37 2.28 4.21 3.63
N TRP A 38 2.86 4.04 4.83
CA TRP A 38 4.02 4.80 5.29
C TRP A 38 5.27 4.48 4.46
N ALA A 39 5.60 3.22 4.27
CA ALA A 39 6.73 2.80 3.43
C ALA A 39 6.59 3.34 2.00
N ASN A 40 5.38 3.31 1.49
CA ASN A 40 5.03 3.82 0.18
C ASN A 40 5.32 5.31 0.01
N TYR A 41 5.05 6.14 1.02
CA TYR A 41 5.40 7.56 1.00
C TYR A 41 6.91 7.79 0.77
N PHE A 42 7.77 6.94 1.37
CA PHE A 42 9.22 7.02 1.18
C PHE A 42 9.69 6.50 -0.17
N LEU A 43 9.04 5.47 -0.71
CA LEU A 43 9.40 4.90 -2.02
C LEU A 43 9.24 5.91 -3.17
N HIS A 44 8.34 6.89 -3.03
CA HIS A 44 8.06 7.89 -4.07
C HIS A 44 8.60 9.28 -3.72
N ALA A 45 9.85 9.32 -3.29
CA ALA A 45 10.63 10.53 -3.06
C ALA A 45 9.98 11.53 -2.09
N CYS A 46 9.18 11.06 -1.13
CA CYS A 46 8.57 11.88 -0.09
C CYS A 46 7.71 13.05 -0.64
N ASN A 47 7.05 12.82 -1.77
CA ASN A 47 6.23 13.82 -2.45
C ASN A 47 4.73 13.49 -2.28
N MET A 48 3.98 14.37 -1.62
CA MET A 48 2.55 14.16 -1.36
C MET A 48 1.72 13.97 -2.64
N LYS A 49 2.00 14.75 -3.70
CA LYS A 49 1.26 14.60 -4.97
C LYS A 49 1.49 13.23 -5.61
N LYS A 50 2.74 12.76 -5.63
CA LYS A 50 3.08 11.41 -6.11
C LYS A 50 2.48 10.33 -5.21
N SER A 51 2.49 10.51 -3.88
CA SER A 51 1.90 9.57 -2.94
C SER A 51 0.39 9.42 -3.13
N PHE A 52 -0.32 10.50 -3.46
CA PHE A 52 -1.75 10.41 -3.80
C PHE A 52 -2.00 9.74 -5.17
N LYS A 53 -1.20 10.04 -6.20
CA LYS A 53 -1.29 9.33 -7.48
C LYS A 53 -1.08 7.82 -7.29
N MET A 54 -0.13 7.47 -6.45
CA MET A 54 0.19 6.12 -6.09
C MET A 54 -0.92 5.42 -5.30
N LEU A 55 -1.58 6.13 -4.39
CA LEU A 55 -2.78 5.64 -3.73
C LEU A 55 -3.87 5.29 -4.76
N LEU A 56 -4.06 6.13 -5.79
CA LEU A 56 -4.97 5.82 -6.90
C LEU A 56 -4.52 4.55 -7.66
N ALA A 57 -3.23 4.39 -7.90
CA ALA A 57 -2.70 3.19 -8.54
C ALA A 57 -2.95 1.93 -7.69
N PHE A 58 -2.81 1.99 -6.36
CA PHE A 58 -3.23 0.89 -5.48
C PHE A 58 -4.70 0.55 -5.65
N PHE A 59 -5.59 1.55 -5.76
CA PHE A 59 -7.01 1.29 -5.96
C PHE A 59 -7.31 0.63 -7.30
N VAL A 60 -6.60 1.02 -8.36
CA VAL A 60 -6.71 0.34 -9.66
C VAL A 60 -6.32 -1.13 -9.50
N GLY A 61 -5.22 -1.42 -8.80
CA GLY A 61 -4.80 -2.79 -8.51
C GLY A 61 -5.81 -3.58 -7.67
N ILE A 62 -6.34 -2.98 -6.60
CA ILE A 62 -7.41 -3.57 -5.78
C ILE A 62 -8.65 -3.87 -6.61
N PHE A 63 -9.05 -2.95 -7.49
CA PHE A 63 -10.21 -3.12 -8.34
C PHE A 63 -10.03 -4.24 -9.36
N ILE A 64 -8.86 -4.34 -9.99
CA ILE A 64 -8.51 -5.43 -10.91
C ILE A 64 -8.52 -6.77 -10.15
N ALA A 65 -7.93 -6.83 -8.95
CA ALA A 65 -7.94 -8.02 -8.11
C ALA A 65 -9.35 -8.45 -7.71
N LEU A 66 -10.21 -7.49 -7.39
CA LEU A 66 -11.61 -7.73 -7.06
C LEU A 66 -12.36 -8.38 -8.23
N ILE A 67 -12.21 -7.82 -9.44
CA ILE A 67 -12.81 -8.41 -10.66
C ILE A 67 -12.27 -9.82 -10.87
N GLY A 68 -10.95 -10.01 -10.72
CA GLY A 68 -10.34 -11.34 -10.82
C GLY A 68 -10.89 -12.33 -9.82
N THR A 69 -11.11 -11.91 -8.57
CA THR A 69 -11.71 -12.78 -7.54
C THR A 69 -13.14 -13.21 -7.91
N TYR A 70 -13.95 -12.29 -8.42
CA TYR A 70 -15.29 -12.64 -8.91
C TYR A 70 -15.23 -13.61 -10.10
N ALA A 71 -14.29 -13.40 -11.02
CA ALA A 71 -14.10 -14.30 -12.16
C ALA A 71 -13.65 -15.69 -11.71
N ILE A 72 -12.72 -15.81 -10.77
CA ILE A 72 -12.28 -17.08 -10.17
C ILE A 72 -13.47 -17.78 -9.53
N THR A 73 -14.22 -17.09 -8.67
CA THR A 73 -15.38 -17.66 -7.98
C THR A 73 -16.41 -18.16 -8.98
N TYR A 74 -16.76 -17.36 -9.99
CA TYR A 74 -17.72 -17.73 -11.01
C TYR A 74 -17.27 -18.94 -11.84
N LEU A 75 -16.04 -18.95 -12.31
CA LEU A 75 -15.50 -20.05 -13.10
C LEU A 75 -15.40 -21.36 -12.30
N ASN A 76 -15.08 -21.27 -11.01
CA ASN A 76 -15.06 -22.44 -10.12
C ASN A 76 -16.46 -23.03 -9.87
N THR A 77 -17.55 -22.27 -10.06
CA THR A 77 -18.90 -22.86 -10.02
C THR A 77 -19.22 -23.73 -11.22
N ILE A 78 -18.53 -23.52 -12.33
CA ILE A 78 -18.75 -24.23 -13.62
C ILE A 78 -17.69 -25.33 -13.80
N ALA A 79 -16.49 -25.11 -13.32
CA ALA A 79 -15.39 -26.07 -13.42
C ALA A 79 -15.52 -27.19 -12.39
N SER A 80 -14.99 -28.37 -12.71
CA SER A 80 -14.84 -29.47 -11.76
C SER A 80 -13.80 -29.11 -10.69
N GLU A 81 -13.97 -29.61 -9.46
CA GLU A 81 -13.07 -29.33 -8.31
C GLU A 81 -11.57 -29.52 -8.62
N ASN A 82 -11.24 -30.44 -9.51
CA ASN A 82 -9.85 -30.69 -9.91
C ASN A 82 -9.20 -29.57 -10.73
N TYR A 83 -9.95 -28.56 -11.20
CA TYR A 83 -9.47 -27.49 -12.08
C TYR A 83 -9.34 -26.13 -11.39
N GLU A 84 -9.64 -25.99 -10.10
CA GLU A 84 -9.58 -24.71 -9.37
C GLU A 84 -8.22 -24.01 -9.48
N LEU A 85 -7.11 -24.78 -9.36
CA LEU A 85 -5.78 -24.23 -9.49
C LEU A 85 -5.52 -23.66 -10.89
N TYR A 86 -5.97 -24.36 -11.93
CA TYR A 86 -5.78 -23.92 -13.32
C TYR A 86 -6.63 -22.69 -13.64
N VAL A 87 -7.86 -22.64 -13.12
CA VAL A 87 -8.73 -21.45 -13.23
C VAL A 87 -8.07 -20.26 -12.56
N THR A 88 -7.58 -20.44 -11.35
CA THR A 88 -6.87 -19.38 -10.61
C THR A 88 -5.63 -18.91 -11.38
N ALA A 89 -4.80 -19.82 -11.86
CA ALA A 89 -3.61 -19.49 -12.64
C ALA A 89 -3.95 -18.73 -13.93
N PHE A 90 -5.00 -19.12 -14.62
CA PHE A 90 -5.48 -18.47 -15.84
C PHE A 90 -5.95 -17.02 -15.55
N ILE A 91 -6.70 -16.81 -14.49
CA ILE A 91 -7.16 -15.45 -14.13
C ILE A 91 -5.98 -14.59 -13.65
N VAL A 92 -5.05 -15.14 -12.85
CA VAL A 92 -3.85 -14.42 -12.40
C VAL A 92 -2.97 -14.01 -13.60
N PHE A 93 -2.86 -14.86 -14.61
CA PHE A 93 -2.18 -14.50 -15.87
C PHE A 93 -2.80 -13.23 -16.50
N TRP A 94 -4.13 -13.16 -16.59
CA TRP A 94 -4.80 -11.98 -17.15
C TRP A 94 -4.67 -10.76 -16.24
N ILE A 95 -4.77 -10.93 -14.91
CA ILE A 95 -4.51 -9.84 -13.97
C ILE A 95 -3.12 -9.23 -14.22
N ALA A 96 -2.07 -10.07 -14.22
CA ALA A 96 -0.70 -9.60 -14.43
C ALA A 96 -0.53 -8.93 -15.80
N THR A 97 -1.11 -9.51 -16.86
CA THR A 97 -1.08 -8.93 -18.21
C THR A 97 -1.72 -7.54 -18.24
N ILE A 98 -2.88 -7.36 -17.63
CA ILE A 98 -3.57 -6.07 -17.57
C ILE A 98 -2.75 -5.05 -16.79
N LEU A 99 -2.17 -5.44 -15.64
CA LEU A 99 -1.36 -4.56 -14.82
C LEU A 99 -0.15 -4.00 -15.59
N ILE A 100 0.55 -4.85 -16.33
CA ILE A 100 1.69 -4.40 -17.15
C ILE A 100 1.20 -3.59 -18.37
N PHE A 101 0.08 -3.97 -18.98
CA PHE A 101 -0.48 -3.23 -20.10
C PHE A 101 -0.82 -1.76 -19.78
N LEU A 102 -1.04 -1.44 -18.50
CA LEU A 102 -1.25 -0.06 -18.05
C LEU A 102 -0.03 0.86 -18.30
N GLU A 103 1.16 0.30 -18.56
CA GLU A 103 2.33 1.10 -18.97
C GLU A 103 2.10 1.90 -20.26
N ILE A 104 1.14 1.50 -21.09
CA ILE A 104 0.79 2.23 -22.33
C ILE A 104 0.19 3.62 -22.04
N ILE A 105 -0.36 3.82 -20.84
CA ILE A 105 -0.94 5.09 -20.42
C ILE A 105 0.21 6.03 -20.06
N GLU A 106 0.25 7.19 -20.68
CA GLU A 106 1.23 8.23 -20.41
C GLU A 106 1.31 8.57 -18.92
N ASP A 107 2.51 8.67 -18.39
CA ASP A 107 2.81 8.89 -16.97
C ASP A 107 2.38 7.74 -16.00
N TRP A 108 1.77 6.65 -16.47
CA TRP A 108 1.36 5.55 -15.58
C TRP A 108 2.47 4.55 -15.30
N GLY A 109 3.46 4.42 -16.18
CA GLY A 109 4.56 3.45 -16.03
C GLY A 109 5.27 3.53 -14.69
N GLU A 110 5.46 4.75 -14.14
CA GLU A 110 6.04 4.96 -12.79
C GLU A 110 5.17 4.33 -11.68
N PHE A 111 3.86 4.15 -11.91
CA PHE A 111 2.90 3.68 -10.92
C PHE A 111 2.49 2.21 -11.07
N VAL A 112 2.93 1.52 -12.11
CA VAL A 112 2.65 0.08 -12.32
C VAL A 112 3.07 -0.76 -11.12
N PRO A 113 4.25 -0.56 -10.49
CA PRO A 113 4.60 -1.28 -9.26
C PRO A 113 3.59 -1.07 -8.13
N ALA A 114 3.05 0.14 -8.00
CA ALA A 114 2.03 0.45 -6.99
C ALA A 114 0.68 -0.25 -7.31
N THR A 115 0.33 -0.36 -8.59
CA THR A 115 -0.85 -1.11 -9.03
C THR A 115 -0.71 -2.60 -8.67
N PHE A 116 0.47 -3.18 -8.90
CA PHE A 116 0.78 -4.53 -8.46
C PHE A 116 0.65 -4.71 -6.95
N LEU A 117 1.23 -3.79 -6.19
CA LEU A 117 1.17 -3.81 -4.74
C LEU A 117 -0.27 -3.68 -4.21
N GLY A 118 -1.12 -2.91 -4.89
CA GLY A 118 -2.55 -2.85 -4.59
C GLY A 118 -3.25 -4.20 -4.76
N THR A 119 -2.93 -4.92 -5.84
CA THR A 119 -3.41 -6.27 -6.09
C THR A 119 -2.97 -7.24 -4.99
N VAL A 120 -1.68 -7.22 -4.62
CA VAL A 120 -1.12 -8.03 -3.53
C VAL A 120 -1.79 -7.70 -2.21
N LEU A 121 -1.97 -6.41 -1.91
CA LEU A 121 -2.61 -5.92 -0.70
C LEU A 121 -4.04 -6.47 -0.55
N PHE A 122 -4.81 -6.47 -1.64
CA PHE A 122 -6.16 -7.02 -1.66
C PHE A 122 -6.16 -8.53 -1.33
N PHE A 123 -5.36 -9.32 -2.02
CA PHE A 123 -5.28 -10.76 -1.77
C PHE A 123 -4.75 -11.09 -0.38
N ALA A 124 -3.72 -10.40 0.08
CA ALA A 124 -3.13 -10.62 1.41
C ALA A 124 -4.07 -10.23 2.56
N SER A 125 -4.92 -9.23 2.36
CA SER A 125 -5.85 -8.76 3.39
C SER A 125 -7.09 -9.62 3.55
N GLY A 126 -7.49 -10.36 2.50
CA GLY A 126 -8.72 -11.15 2.47
C GLY A 126 -10.00 -10.31 2.60
N VAL A 127 -9.93 -9.01 2.27
CA VAL A 127 -11.07 -8.10 2.46
C VAL A 127 -12.17 -8.34 1.45
N SER A 128 -13.41 -8.11 1.87
CA SER A 128 -14.57 -8.07 1.00
C SER A 128 -14.78 -6.68 0.40
N LEU A 129 -15.61 -6.57 -0.64
CA LEU A 129 -15.94 -5.27 -1.24
C LEU A 129 -16.40 -4.23 -0.22
N LYS A 130 -17.19 -4.63 0.78
CA LYS A 130 -17.74 -3.72 1.80
C LYS A 130 -16.68 -3.20 2.77
N SER A 131 -15.59 -3.93 2.96
CA SER A 131 -14.54 -3.60 3.91
C SER A 131 -13.28 -2.97 3.28
N ILE A 132 -13.25 -2.77 1.96
CA ILE A 132 -12.11 -2.13 1.27
C ILE A 132 -11.80 -0.74 1.85
N ILE A 133 -12.83 0.09 2.06
CA ILE A 133 -12.63 1.45 2.57
C ILE A 133 -12.07 1.44 4.00
N PRO A 134 -12.72 0.80 5.00
CA PRO A 134 -12.22 0.83 6.37
C PRO A 134 -10.94 0.03 6.57
N GLU A 135 -10.72 -1.07 5.85
CA GLU A 135 -9.60 -1.97 6.09
C GLU A 135 -8.37 -1.71 5.22
N LEU A 136 -8.52 -1.03 4.07
CA LEU A 136 -7.41 -0.70 3.18
C LEU A 136 -7.25 0.80 2.97
N PHE A 137 -8.29 1.51 2.54
CA PHE A 137 -8.16 2.93 2.17
C PHE A 137 -7.78 3.81 3.36
N ILE A 138 -8.52 3.73 4.44
CA ILE A 138 -8.26 4.55 5.64
C ILE A 138 -6.87 4.27 6.22
N PRO A 139 -6.45 3.00 6.45
CA PRO A 139 -5.10 2.72 6.93
C PRO A 139 -3.99 3.21 5.99
N LEU A 140 -4.15 3.06 4.67
CA LEU A 140 -3.18 3.57 3.70
C LEU A 140 -3.01 5.09 3.80
N LEU A 141 -4.12 5.84 3.92
CA LEU A 141 -4.07 7.30 4.13
C LEU A 141 -3.34 7.65 5.43
N ILE A 142 -3.67 6.99 6.54
CA ILE A 142 -2.99 7.19 7.82
C ILE A 142 -1.48 6.97 7.66
N GLY A 143 -1.09 5.92 6.92
CA GLY A 143 0.30 5.61 6.64
C GLY A 143 1.02 6.71 5.84
N ILE A 144 0.40 7.25 4.80
CA ILE A 144 0.95 8.38 4.02
C ILE A 144 1.15 9.60 4.92
N PHE A 145 0.18 9.93 5.78
CA PHE A 145 0.31 11.03 6.74
C PHE A 145 1.39 10.77 7.79
N ALA A 146 1.55 9.53 8.26
CA ALA A 146 2.65 9.15 9.15
C ALA A 146 4.02 9.35 8.46
N GLY A 147 4.13 9.00 7.19
CA GLY A 147 5.33 9.24 6.38
C GLY A 147 5.66 10.72 6.24
N PHE A 148 4.67 11.55 5.92
CA PHE A 148 4.80 13.01 5.87
C PHE A 148 5.25 13.59 7.22
N THR A 149 4.58 13.21 8.31
CA THR A 149 4.93 13.66 9.67
C THR A 149 6.33 13.27 10.05
N THR A 150 6.78 12.07 9.67
CA THR A 150 8.13 11.59 9.92
C THR A 150 9.17 12.48 9.23
N LEU A 151 8.99 12.79 7.95
CA LEU A 151 9.93 13.64 7.22
C LEU A 151 9.96 15.05 7.81
N PHE A 152 8.79 15.65 8.00
CA PHE A 152 8.67 17.00 8.58
C PHE A 152 9.34 17.11 9.96
N SER A 153 9.15 16.11 10.81
CA SER A 153 9.78 16.09 12.16
C SER A 153 11.29 15.90 12.07
N ARG A 154 11.78 15.05 11.15
CA ARG A 154 13.22 14.86 10.91
C ARG A 154 13.90 16.13 10.41
N ASP A 155 13.27 16.86 9.49
CA ASP A 155 13.80 18.10 8.95
C ASP A 155 13.93 19.18 10.04
N LYS A 156 12.88 19.35 10.86
CA LYS A 156 12.93 20.26 12.01
C LYS A 156 14.02 19.88 13.02
N LEU A 157 14.13 18.58 13.32
CA LEU A 157 15.15 18.08 14.23
C LEU A 157 16.56 18.33 13.69
N THR A 158 16.78 18.16 12.38
CA THR A 158 18.06 18.43 11.72
C THR A 158 18.46 19.90 11.87
N ILE A 159 17.51 20.81 11.64
CA ILE A 159 17.75 22.27 11.82
C ILE A 159 18.12 22.58 13.26
N TYR A 160 17.48 21.95 14.24
CA TYR A 160 17.77 22.16 15.66
C TYR A 160 19.15 21.62 16.08
N LEU A 161 19.55 20.46 15.58
CA LEU A 161 20.81 19.79 15.91
C LEU A 161 22.05 20.48 15.26
N ASN A 162 21.83 21.27 14.21
CA ASN A 162 22.89 22.00 13.50
C ASN A 162 23.06 23.47 13.96
N LYS A 163 22.25 23.90 14.93
CA LYS A 163 22.41 25.17 15.65
C LYS A 163 23.33 25.01 16.84
#